data_64623721466713af9e7b7d738a50366f
#
_entry.id   64623721466713af9e7b7d738a50366f
#
_cell.length_a   1.000
_cell.length_b   1.000
_cell.length_c   1.000
_cell.angle_alpha   90.00
_cell.angle_beta   90.00
_cell.angle_gamma   90.00
#
_symmetry.space_group_name_H-M   'P 1'
#
loop_
_entity.id
_entity.type
_entity.pdbx_description
1 polymer ?
#
loop_
_entity_poly.entity_id
_entity_poly.type
_entity_poly.pdbx_seq_one_letter_code
_entity_poly.pdbx_strand_id
1 'polypeptide(L)'
;QTCALPIYLPLRDVVFNTLRQAILKGELKPGERLMEIALAERLGVSRTPIREAMRKLEQEGLVVMIPRRGAQVANITEKDLNDVLEVRIALENVAIEKACARMTEEEMRRLWLAAKEFEHTIAEGNLVKLAEADVAFHEVIYQASDNKRLIQVLNNMREQIYRYRVEYLKEGETRDVLVKEHEELTKAIRERDVERAKQLSFQHIENQRMAIMRSIEAEDAERERAEKEKSRGHR
;
A
#
# COMPACT_ATOMS: atom_id res chain seq x y z
N GLN A 1 -26.31 -17.55 27.81
CA GLN A 1 -26.57 -16.81 26.53
C GLN A 1 -25.68 -15.58 26.54
N THR A 2 -24.55 -15.67 25.87
CA THR A 2 -23.67 -14.53 25.61
C THR A 2 -24.31 -13.69 24.48
N CYS A 3 -24.89 -12.55 24.86
CA CYS A 3 -25.41 -11.57 23.92
C CYS A 3 -24.19 -10.94 23.15
N ALA A 4 -23.85 -11.47 21.99
CA ALA A 4 -22.89 -10.85 21.10
C ALA A 4 -23.55 -9.59 20.55
N LEU A 5 -23.12 -8.42 21.03
CA LEU A 5 -23.50 -7.15 20.42
C LEU A 5 -22.99 -7.15 18.96
N PRO A 6 -23.83 -6.78 17.99
CA PRO A 6 -23.37 -6.61 16.63
C PRO A 6 -22.25 -5.55 16.62
N ILE A 7 -21.07 -5.91 16.12
CA ILE A 7 -19.93 -5.01 16.00
C ILE A 7 -20.26 -4.04 14.87
N TYR A 8 -20.92 -2.93 15.19
CA TYR A 8 -21.05 -1.81 14.27
C TYR A 8 -19.72 -1.06 14.25
N LEU A 9 -19.07 -1.02 13.10
CA LEU A 9 -17.90 -0.14 12.92
C LEU A 9 -18.34 1.30 13.21
N PRO A 10 -17.56 2.08 13.97
CA PRO A 10 -17.81 3.50 14.16
C PRO A 10 -17.92 4.19 12.79
N LEU A 11 -18.86 5.13 12.67
CA LEU A 11 -19.12 5.80 11.39
C LEU A 11 -17.87 6.46 10.79
N ARG A 12 -16.97 6.98 11.63
CA ARG A 12 -15.65 7.50 11.22
C ARG A 12 -14.79 6.44 10.48
N ASP A 13 -14.83 5.18 10.94
CA ASP A 13 -14.04 4.10 10.35
C ASP A 13 -14.65 3.64 9.03
N VAL A 14 -15.99 3.68 8.91
CA VAL A 14 -16.69 3.44 7.63
C VAL A 14 -16.32 4.52 6.62
N VAL A 15 -16.39 5.80 7.01
CA VAL A 15 -16.01 6.93 6.16
C VAL A 15 -14.54 6.84 5.75
N PHE A 16 -13.65 6.57 6.72
CA PHE A 16 -12.23 6.40 6.46
C PHE A 16 -11.99 5.30 5.42
N ASN A 17 -12.54 4.11 5.59
CA ASN A 17 -12.38 3.00 4.64
C ASN A 17 -12.95 3.34 3.26
N THR A 18 -14.09 4.03 3.20
CA THR A 18 -14.70 4.46 1.94
C THR A 18 -13.79 5.42 1.17
N LEU A 19 -13.29 6.47 1.84
CA LEU A 19 -12.40 7.45 1.23
C LEU A 19 -11.05 6.84 0.86
N ARG A 20 -10.49 5.99 1.74
CA ARG A 20 -9.27 5.24 1.48
C ARG A 20 -9.39 4.41 0.20
N GLN A 21 -10.45 3.62 0.08
CA GLN A 21 -10.68 2.81 -1.12
C GLN A 21 -10.84 3.66 -2.38
N ALA A 22 -11.53 4.79 -2.29
CA ALA A 22 -11.70 5.71 -3.41
C ALA A 22 -10.36 6.31 -3.87
N ILE A 23 -9.47 6.66 -2.92
CA ILE A 23 -8.11 7.13 -3.23
C ILE A 23 -7.28 6.01 -3.90
N LEU A 24 -7.27 4.80 -3.31
CA LEU A 24 -6.47 3.68 -3.82
C LEU A 24 -6.94 3.18 -5.20
N LYS A 25 -8.23 3.26 -5.48
CA LYS A 25 -8.80 2.94 -6.82
C LYS A 25 -8.61 4.05 -7.84
N GLY A 26 -8.12 5.22 -7.43
CA GLY A 26 -7.99 6.40 -8.29
C GLY A 26 -9.30 7.13 -8.61
N GLU A 27 -10.39 6.79 -7.91
CA GLU A 27 -11.67 7.52 -7.99
C GLU A 27 -11.54 8.94 -7.43
N LEU A 28 -10.69 9.10 -6.39
CA LEU A 28 -10.20 10.38 -5.89
C LEU A 28 -8.75 10.53 -6.35
N LYS A 29 -8.51 11.46 -7.26
CA LYS A 29 -7.21 11.59 -7.93
C LYS A 29 -6.16 12.29 -7.05
N PRO A 30 -4.86 12.02 -7.22
CA PRO A 30 -3.81 12.80 -6.61
C PRO A 30 -4.00 14.30 -6.89
N GLY A 31 -3.86 15.12 -5.85
CA GLY A 31 -4.11 16.56 -5.95
C GLY A 31 -5.59 16.98 -5.89
N GLU A 32 -6.53 16.05 -5.86
CA GLU A 32 -7.96 16.37 -5.75
C GLU A 32 -8.31 16.94 -4.37
N ARG A 33 -9.12 17.99 -4.36
CA ARG A 33 -9.57 18.64 -3.12
C ARG A 33 -10.73 17.86 -2.49
N LEU A 34 -10.56 17.58 -1.21
CA LEU A 34 -11.56 16.94 -0.36
C LEU A 34 -12.21 17.98 0.56
N MET A 35 -13.41 18.40 0.20
CA MET A 35 -14.17 19.38 0.97
C MET A 35 -15.09 18.69 1.97
N GLU A 36 -14.91 18.97 3.27
CA GLU A 36 -15.71 18.35 4.36
C GLU A 36 -17.22 18.41 4.12
N ILE A 37 -17.72 19.56 3.63
CA ILE A 37 -19.16 19.78 3.39
C ILE A 37 -19.65 18.88 2.26
N ALA A 38 -18.99 18.89 1.11
CA ALA A 38 -19.37 18.10 -0.06
C ALA A 38 -19.31 16.60 0.24
N LEU A 39 -18.30 16.14 0.98
CA LEU A 39 -18.19 14.72 1.36
C LEU A 39 -19.26 14.33 2.40
N ALA A 40 -19.60 15.22 3.34
CA ALA A 40 -20.67 14.97 4.31
C ALA A 40 -22.02 14.81 3.62
N GLU A 41 -22.33 15.67 2.66
CA GLU A 41 -23.54 15.59 1.83
C GLU A 41 -23.56 14.32 0.96
N ARG A 42 -22.47 14.04 0.25
CA ARG A 42 -22.34 12.85 -0.63
C ARG A 42 -22.49 11.53 0.13
N LEU A 43 -21.96 11.45 1.36
CA LEU A 43 -21.98 10.23 2.17
C LEU A 43 -23.17 10.18 3.13
N GLY A 44 -24.00 11.22 3.20
CA GLY A 44 -25.18 11.27 4.09
C GLY A 44 -24.82 11.27 5.58
N VAL A 45 -23.71 11.87 5.98
CA VAL A 45 -23.20 11.88 7.36
C VAL A 45 -22.94 13.30 7.83
N SER A 46 -22.76 13.51 9.15
CA SER A 46 -22.32 14.79 9.69
C SER A 46 -20.85 15.08 9.37
N ARG A 47 -20.39 16.31 9.54
CA ARG A 47 -19.00 16.71 9.27
C ARG A 47 -17.98 16.11 10.24
N THR A 48 -18.40 15.72 11.44
CA THR A 48 -17.49 15.17 12.46
C THR A 48 -16.80 13.88 12.01
N PRO A 49 -17.50 12.80 11.60
CA PRO A 49 -16.85 11.60 11.10
C PRO A 49 -16.01 11.83 9.84
N ILE A 50 -16.37 12.80 8.98
CA ILE A 50 -15.56 13.18 7.82
C ILE A 50 -14.21 13.76 8.28
N ARG A 51 -14.23 14.69 9.25
CA ARG A 51 -13.00 15.31 9.77
C ARG A 51 -12.09 14.32 10.47
N GLU A 52 -12.67 13.41 11.27
CA GLU A 52 -11.91 12.33 11.91
C GLU A 52 -11.29 11.39 10.89
N ALA A 53 -12.03 11.00 9.87
CA ALA A 53 -11.52 10.18 8.77
C ALA A 53 -10.40 10.88 7.99
N MET A 54 -10.55 12.17 7.67
CA MET A 54 -9.50 12.97 7.00
C MET A 54 -8.22 13.04 7.82
N ARG A 55 -8.32 13.23 9.15
CA ARG A 55 -7.14 13.22 10.03
C ARG A 55 -6.44 11.87 10.03
N LYS A 56 -7.21 10.78 10.01
CA LYS A 56 -6.64 9.43 9.93
C LYS A 56 -5.97 9.20 8.57
N LEU A 57 -6.58 9.65 7.48
CA LEU A 57 -5.97 9.60 6.15
C LEU A 57 -4.68 10.44 6.06
N GLU A 58 -4.62 11.60 6.77
CA GLU A 58 -3.41 12.41 6.86
C GLU A 58 -2.30 11.68 7.63
N GLN A 59 -2.62 11.03 8.75
CA GLN A 59 -1.65 10.22 9.50
C GLN A 59 -1.08 9.06 8.67
N GLU A 60 -1.88 8.55 7.72
CA GLU A 60 -1.48 7.49 6.78
C GLU A 60 -0.83 8.04 5.49
N GLY A 61 -0.65 9.37 5.38
CA GLY A 61 -0.02 10.00 4.21
C GLY A 61 -0.86 9.94 2.93
N LEU A 62 -2.15 9.61 3.02
CA LEU A 62 -3.06 9.55 1.87
C LEU A 62 -3.65 10.91 1.49
N VAL A 63 -3.70 11.83 2.43
CA VAL A 63 -4.13 13.21 2.21
C VAL A 63 -3.20 14.19 2.93
N VAL A 64 -3.22 15.45 2.47
CA VAL A 64 -2.54 16.57 3.12
C VAL A 64 -3.59 17.57 3.54
N MET A 65 -3.56 17.99 4.81
CA MET A 65 -4.46 19.05 5.30
C MET A 65 -3.96 20.41 4.87
N ILE A 66 -4.82 21.16 4.19
CA ILE A 66 -4.50 22.53 3.76
C ILE A 66 -5.25 23.52 4.67
N PRO A 67 -4.52 24.37 5.43
CA PRO A 67 -5.16 25.31 6.35
C PRO A 67 -6.24 26.15 5.66
N ARG A 68 -7.43 26.20 6.24
CA ARG A 68 -8.62 26.92 5.74
C ARG A 68 -9.18 26.45 4.40
N ARG A 69 -8.64 25.35 3.81
CA ARG A 69 -9.05 24.86 2.48
C ARG A 69 -9.47 23.39 2.45
N GLY A 70 -9.55 22.71 3.60
CA GLY A 70 -9.87 21.29 3.72
C GLY A 70 -8.65 20.39 3.56
N ALA A 71 -8.84 19.24 2.94
CA ALA A 71 -7.76 18.30 2.63
C ALA A 71 -7.58 18.17 1.11
N GLN A 72 -6.47 17.59 0.71
CA GLN A 72 -6.14 17.27 -0.67
C GLN A 72 -5.55 15.86 -0.71
N VAL A 73 -5.92 15.05 -1.69
CA VAL A 73 -5.29 13.74 -1.91
C VAL A 73 -3.79 13.96 -2.15
N ALA A 74 -2.97 13.29 -1.36
CA ALA A 74 -1.52 13.44 -1.45
C ALA A 74 -0.99 12.89 -2.77
N ASN A 75 -0.02 13.56 -3.37
CA ASN A 75 0.76 12.99 -4.46
C ASN A 75 1.78 11.99 -3.87
N ILE A 76 2.23 11.04 -4.69
CA ILE A 76 3.46 10.30 -4.38
C ILE A 76 4.60 11.15 -4.91
N THR A 77 5.50 11.60 -4.05
CA THR A 77 6.73 12.28 -4.49
C THR A 77 7.88 11.29 -4.51
N GLU A 78 8.87 11.52 -5.36
CA GLU A 78 10.10 10.73 -5.38
C GLU A 78 10.75 10.68 -4.00
N LYS A 79 10.79 11.83 -3.31
CA LYS A 79 11.39 11.89 -1.97
C LYS A 79 10.64 11.03 -0.97
N ASP A 80 9.32 11.14 -0.89
CA ASP A 80 8.51 10.35 0.06
C ASP A 80 8.63 8.85 -0.24
N LEU A 81 8.66 8.46 -1.53
CA LEU A 81 8.87 7.09 -1.94
C LEU A 81 10.22 6.56 -1.44
N ASN A 82 11.30 7.29 -1.70
CA ASN A 82 12.65 6.89 -1.30
C ASN A 82 12.78 6.80 0.22
N ASP A 83 12.28 7.79 0.97
CA ASP A 83 12.32 7.81 2.45
C ASP A 83 11.60 6.58 3.04
N VAL A 84 10.43 6.23 2.53
CA VAL A 84 9.65 5.07 3.00
C VAL A 84 10.32 3.75 2.63
N LEU A 85 10.81 3.61 1.40
CA LEU A 85 11.42 2.36 0.93
C LEU A 85 12.77 2.09 1.61
N GLU A 86 13.56 3.11 1.93
CA GLU A 86 14.80 2.97 2.71
C GLU A 86 14.52 2.34 4.09
N VAL A 87 13.54 2.85 4.82
CA VAL A 87 13.15 2.29 6.11
C VAL A 87 12.55 0.88 5.95
N ARG A 88 11.73 0.67 4.92
CA ARG A 88 11.15 -0.64 4.62
C ARG A 88 12.22 -1.70 4.36
N ILE A 89 13.23 -1.41 3.54
CA ILE A 89 14.35 -2.33 3.25
C ILE A 89 15.04 -2.75 4.55
N ALA A 90 15.34 -1.79 5.43
CA ALA A 90 16.01 -2.07 6.70
C ALA A 90 15.18 -3.00 7.59
N LEU A 91 13.88 -2.76 7.70
CA LEU A 91 12.96 -3.55 8.52
C LEU A 91 12.70 -4.94 7.92
N GLU A 92 12.52 -5.04 6.60
CA GLU A 92 12.32 -6.33 5.92
C GLU A 92 13.57 -7.21 5.99
N ASN A 93 14.77 -6.65 5.91
CA ASN A 93 16.01 -7.40 6.13
C ASN A 93 16.04 -8.06 7.51
N VAL A 94 15.61 -7.35 8.55
CA VAL A 94 15.48 -7.93 9.90
C VAL A 94 14.40 -9.00 9.94
N ALA A 95 13.24 -8.76 9.31
CA ALA A 95 12.15 -9.73 9.25
C ALA A 95 12.58 -11.04 8.58
N ILE A 96 13.23 -10.96 7.43
CA ILE A 96 13.73 -12.10 6.66
C ILE A 96 14.77 -12.89 7.44
N GLU A 97 15.76 -12.21 8.06
CA GLU A 97 16.77 -12.87 8.88
C GLU A 97 16.13 -13.70 9.99
N LYS A 98 15.14 -13.12 10.69
CA LYS A 98 14.44 -13.82 11.78
C LYS A 98 13.51 -14.90 11.25
N ALA A 99 12.81 -14.67 10.14
CA ALA A 99 11.97 -15.67 9.49
C ALA A 99 12.80 -16.88 9.02
N CYS A 100 13.93 -16.67 8.37
CA CYS A 100 14.85 -17.76 8.00
C CYS A 100 15.27 -18.60 9.20
N ALA A 101 15.48 -17.98 10.37
CA ALA A 101 15.92 -18.68 11.58
C ALA A 101 14.77 -19.39 12.31
N ARG A 102 13.55 -18.85 12.29
CA ARG A 102 12.47 -19.23 13.21
C ARG A 102 11.24 -19.83 12.55
N MET A 103 11.00 -19.56 11.27
CA MET A 103 9.79 -20.00 10.55
C MET A 103 9.57 -21.51 10.70
N THR A 104 8.41 -21.89 11.17
CA THR A 104 7.96 -23.26 11.31
C THR A 104 7.49 -23.84 9.96
N GLU A 105 7.37 -25.17 9.87
CA GLU A 105 6.84 -25.84 8.68
C GLU A 105 5.42 -25.38 8.33
N GLU A 106 4.58 -25.10 9.34
CA GLU A 106 3.23 -24.61 9.12
C GLU A 106 3.23 -23.16 8.57
N GLU A 107 4.12 -22.30 9.06
CA GLU A 107 4.28 -20.94 8.53
C GLU A 107 4.87 -20.98 7.12
N MET A 108 5.80 -21.89 6.83
CA MET A 108 6.34 -22.12 5.49
C MET A 108 5.24 -22.55 4.52
N ARG A 109 4.34 -23.43 4.96
CA ARG A 109 3.18 -23.84 4.16
C ARG A 109 2.26 -22.65 3.89
N ARG A 110 2.01 -21.81 4.89
CA ARG A 110 1.21 -20.57 4.73
C ARG A 110 1.87 -19.59 3.76
N LEU A 111 3.19 -19.43 3.82
CA LEU A 111 3.93 -18.57 2.89
C LEU A 111 3.78 -19.03 1.45
N TRP A 112 3.95 -20.35 1.21
CA TRP A 112 3.74 -20.93 -0.09
C TRP A 112 2.30 -20.75 -0.60
N LEU A 113 1.29 -20.95 0.26
CA LEU A 113 -0.12 -20.75 -0.09
C LEU A 113 -0.41 -19.28 -0.42
N ALA A 114 0.16 -18.32 0.34
CA ALA A 114 0.00 -16.90 0.06
C ALA A 114 0.62 -16.49 -1.29
N ALA A 115 1.77 -17.07 -1.66
CA ALA A 115 2.37 -16.86 -2.98
C ALA A 115 1.46 -17.39 -4.11
N LYS A 116 0.84 -18.56 -3.93
CA LYS A 116 -0.10 -19.14 -4.90
C LYS A 116 -1.42 -18.38 -4.97
N GLU A 117 -1.91 -17.84 -3.86
CA GLU A 117 -3.11 -16.99 -3.83
C GLU A 117 -2.86 -15.69 -4.60
N PHE A 118 -1.68 -15.07 -4.44
CA PHE A 118 -1.30 -13.92 -5.25
C PHE A 118 -1.34 -14.23 -6.75
N GLU A 119 -0.72 -15.33 -7.19
CA GLU A 119 -0.73 -15.78 -8.58
C GLU A 119 -2.17 -15.98 -9.11
N HIS A 120 -3.02 -16.63 -8.32
CA HIS A 120 -4.43 -16.86 -8.68
C HIS A 120 -5.22 -15.55 -8.80
N THR A 121 -4.98 -14.59 -7.90
CA THR A 121 -5.68 -13.29 -7.85
C THR A 121 -5.40 -12.42 -9.08
N ILE A 122 -4.28 -12.63 -9.80
CA ILE A 122 -3.99 -11.92 -11.06
C ILE A 122 -5.10 -12.13 -12.08
N ALA A 123 -5.63 -13.35 -12.19
CA ALA A 123 -6.68 -13.69 -13.16
C ALA A 123 -8.02 -12.99 -12.88
N GLU A 124 -8.26 -12.57 -11.64
CA GLU A 124 -9.50 -11.85 -11.27
C GLU A 124 -9.54 -10.40 -11.79
N GLY A 125 -8.40 -9.82 -12.17
CA GLY A 125 -8.31 -8.45 -12.68
C GLY A 125 -8.64 -7.36 -11.66
N ASN A 126 -8.77 -7.70 -10.37
CA ASN A 126 -9.10 -6.76 -9.30
C ASN A 126 -7.83 -6.28 -8.59
N LEU A 127 -7.41 -5.05 -8.89
CA LEU A 127 -6.18 -4.46 -8.38
C LEU A 127 -6.12 -4.39 -6.84
N VAL A 128 -7.26 -4.12 -6.17
CA VAL A 128 -7.31 -4.05 -4.71
C VAL A 128 -7.09 -5.42 -4.08
N LYS A 129 -7.77 -6.44 -4.58
CA LYS A 129 -7.57 -7.82 -4.13
C LYS A 129 -6.14 -8.29 -4.37
N LEU A 130 -5.57 -7.94 -5.51
CA LEU A 130 -4.19 -8.29 -5.85
C LEU A 130 -3.19 -7.65 -4.87
N ALA A 131 -3.39 -6.36 -4.53
CA ALA A 131 -2.58 -5.69 -3.52
C ALA A 131 -2.77 -6.28 -2.12
N GLU A 132 -3.98 -6.71 -1.77
CA GLU A 132 -4.26 -7.41 -0.51
C GLU A 132 -3.57 -8.78 -0.45
N ALA A 133 -3.54 -9.53 -1.55
CA ALA A 133 -2.82 -10.80 -1.64
C ALA A 133 -1.30 -10.61 -1.51
N ASP A 134 -0.73 -9.57 -2.11
CA ASP A 134 0.68 -9.22 -1.96
C ASP A 134 1.02 -8.84 -0.50
N VAL A 135 0.15 -8.05 0.15
CA VAL A 135 0.29 -7.75 1.59
C VAL A 135 0.27 -9.02 2.43
N ALA A 136 -0.66 -9.94 2.14
CA ALA A 136 -0.79 -11.19 2.88
C ALA A 136 0.46 -12.06 2.76
N PHE A 137 1.11 -12.11 1.60
CA PHE A 137 2.37 -12.81 1.41
C PHE A 137 3.48 -12.26 2.34
N HIS A 138 3.71 -10.96 2.31
CA HIS A 138 4.72 -10.32 3.17
C HIS A 138 4.39 -10.44 4.67
N GLU A 139 3.11 -10.36 5.04
CA GLU A 139 2.68 -10.48 6.44
C GLU A 139 3.08 -11.83 7.04
N VAL A 140 3.04 -12.93 6.27
CA VAL A 140 3.50 -14.24 6.76
C VAL A 140 4.98 -14.17 7.16
N ILE A 141 5.83 -13.50 6.36
CA ILE A 141 7.26 -13.34 6.66
C ILE A 141 7.44 -12.50 7.93
N TYR A 142 6.68 -11.41 8.06
CA TYR A 142 6.76 -10.54 9.24
C TYR A 142 6.35 -11.26 10.52
N GLN A 143 5.27 -12.03 10.48
CA GLN A 143 4.81 -12.81 11.64
C GLN A 143 5.81 -13.91 12.02
N ALA A 144 6.40 -14.60 11.04
CA ALA A 144 7.42 -15.61 11.28
C ALA A 144 8.72 -15.06 11.90
N SER A 145 8.94 -13.73 11.85
CA SER A 145 10.04 -13.09 12.56
C SER A 145 9.93 -13.21 14.09
N ASP A 146 8.71 -13.44 14.61
CA ASP A 146 8.36 -13.46 16.04
C ASP A 146 8.93 -12.23 16.80
N ASN A 147 8.92 -11.06 16.13
CA ASN A 147 9.38 -9.80 16.72
C ASN A 147 8.23 -8.79 16.75
N LYS A 148 7.51 -8.76 17.86
CA LYS A 148 6.32 -7.90 18.04
C LYS A 148 6.60 -6.41 17.79
N ARG A 149 7.82 -5.93 18.09
CA ARG A 149 8.17 -4.51 17.86
C ARG A 149 8.40 -4.22 16.39
N LEU A 150 9.09 -5.12 15.68
CA LEU A 150 9.26 -5.04 14.23
C LEU A 150 7.90 -5.04 13.51
N ILE A 151 7.04 -5.99 13.86
CA ILE A 151 5.67 -6.09 13.30
C ILE A 151 4.88 -4.79 13.55
N GLN A 152 4.96 -4.23 14.76
CA GLN A 152 4.29 -2.96 15.08
C GLN A 152 4.78 -1.81 14.21
N VAL A 153 6.10 -1.68 13.99
CA VAL A 153 6.66 -0.60 13.15
C VAL A 153 6.24 -0.78 11.69
N LEU A 154 6.32 -2.00 11.15
CA LEU A 154 5.86 -2.30 9.79
C LEU A 154 4.37 -2.02 9.63
N ASN A 155 3.54 -2.34 10.63
CA ASN A 155 2.12 -2.02 10.62
C ASN A 155 1.84 -0.51 10.64
N ASN A 156 2.67 0.30 11.29
CA ASN A 156 2.54 1.76 11.25
C ASN A 156 2.82 2.34 9.86
N MET A 157 3.64 1.66 9.05
CA MET A 157 3.94 2.04 7.67
C MET A 157 3.00 1.39 6.65
N ARG A 158 2.09 0.50 7.11
CA ARG A 158 1.28 -0.37 6.26
C ARG A 158 0.55 0.37 5.14
N GLU A 159 -0.09 1.50 5.45
CA GLU A 159 -0.91 2.21 4.48
C GLU A 159 -0.07 2.91 3.39
N GLN A 160 1.10 3.44 3.77
CA GLN A 160 2.05 4.02 2.81
C GLN A 160 2.60 2.93 1.88
N ILE A 161 3.04 1.81 2.44
CA ILE A 161 3.53 0.66 1.67
C ILE A 161 2.41 0.10 0.77
N TYR A 162 1.18 -0.01 1.27
CA TYR A 162 0.03 -0.48 0.50
C TYR A 162 -0.25 0.42 -0.71
N ARG A 163 -0.18 1.75 -0.55
CA ARG A 163 -0.34 2.70 -1.64
C ARG A 163 0.69 2.47 -2.74
N TYR A 164 1.96 2.26 -2.38
CA TYR A 164 3.02 1.99 -3.35
C TYR A 164 2.83 0.65 -4.07
N ARG A 165 2.34 -0.37 -3.36
CA ARG A 165 1.98 -1.65 -3.98
C ARG A 165 0.87 -1.51 -5.00
N VAL A 166 -0.20 -0.78 -4.68
CA VAL A 166 -1.29 -0.53 -5.62
C VAL A 166 -0.76 0.18 -6.87
N GLU A 167 0.11 1.19 -6.70
CA GLU A 167 0.70 1.91 -7.82
C GLU A 167 1.54 0.99 -8.72
N TYR A 168 2.41 0.20 -8.12
CA TYR A 168 3.25 -0.77 -8.82
C TYR A 168 2.43 -1.81 -9.61
N LEU A 169 1.34 -2.31 -9.04
CA LEU A 169 0.51 -3.35 -9.64
C LEU A 169 -0.40 -2.86 -10.79
N LYS A 170 -0.46 -1.56 -11.06
CA LYS A 170 -1.20 -1.03 -12.21
C LYS A 170 -0.61 -1.50 -13.53
N GLU A 171 0.70 -1.63 -13.64
CA GLU A 171 1.38 -2.15 -14.81
C GLU A 171 1.25 -3.68 -14.89
N GLY A 172 0.62 -4.19 -15.97
CA GLY A 172 0.37 -5.61 -16.14
C GLY A 172 1.63 -6.48 -16.16
N GLU A 173 2.69 -6.00 -16.82
CA GLU A 173 3.97 -6.71 -16.96
C GLU A 173 4.68 -6.95 -15.60
N THR A 174 4.46 -6.09 -14.61
CA THR A 174 5.07 -6.24 -13.30
C THR A 174 4.53 -7.43 -12.52
N ARG A 175 3.30 -7.87 -12.80
CA ARG A 175 2.61 -8.95 -12.07
C ARG A 175 3.27 -10.30 -12.26
N ASP A 176 3.67 -10.64 -13.49
CA ASP A 176 4.36 -11.89 -13.79
C ASP A 176 5.79 -11.92 -13.19
N VAL A 177 6.43 -10.77 -13.11
CA VAL A 177 7.73 -10.62 -12.43
C VAL A 177 7.55 -10.89 -10.93
N LEU A 178 6.52 -10.33 -10.31
CA LEU A 178 6.21 -10.51 -8.90
C LEU A 178 5.94 -11.97 -8.52
N VAL A 179 5.24 -12.73 -9.35
CA VAL A 179 5.02 -14.17 -9.11
C VAL A 179 6.35 -14.89 -8.94
N LYS A 180 7.30 -14.65 -9.86
CA LYS A 180 8.64 -15.27 -9.81
C LYS A 180 9.44 -14.79 -8.59
N GLU A 181 9.36 -13.52 -8.25
CA GLU A 181 10.02 -12.96 -7.07
C GLU A 181 9.51 -13.60 -5.78
N HIS A 182 8.18 -13.77 -5.63
CA HIS A 182 7.59 -14.45 -4.48
C HIS A 182 8.01 -15.93 -4.40
N GLU A 183 8.06 -16.63 -5.54
CA GLU A 183 8.50 -18.04 -5.59
C GLU A 183 9.98 -18.17 -5.18
N GLU A 184 10.86 -17.32 -5.73
CA GLU A 184 12.29 -17.35 -5.41
C GLU A 184 12.56 -16.97 -3.95
N LEU A 185 11.86 -15.95 -3.43
CA LEU A 185 11.97 -15.54 -2.02
C LEU A 185 11.48 -16.65 -1.09
N THR A 186 10.34 -17.27 -1.41
CA THR A 186 9.81 -18.43 -0.65
C THR A 186 10.83 -19.58 -0.63
N LYS A 187 11.47 -19.86 -1.78
CA LYS A 187 12.52 -20.89 -1.89
C LYS A 187 13.72 -20.55 -1.03
N ALA A 188 14.25 -19.32 -1.10
CA ALA A 188 15.41 -18.90 -0.31
C ALA A 188 15.15 -18.98 1.20
N ILE A 189 13.95 -18.57 1.66
CA ILE A 189 13.55 -18.68 3.06
C ILE A 189 13.46 -20.15 3.50
N ARG A 190 12.90 -21.03 2.64
CA ARG A 190 12.82 -22.49 2.91
C ARG A 190 14.21 -23.12 3.05
N GLU A 191 15.15 -22.70 2.21
CA GLU A 191 16.54 -23.16 2.23
C GLU A 191 17.34 -22.53 3.37
N ARG A 192 16.75 -21.61 4.15
CA ARG A 192 17.39 -20.85 5.21
C ARG A 192 18.58 -20.00 4.73
N ASP A 193 18.61 -19.67 3.42
CA ASP A 193 19.64 -18.84 2.81
C ASP A 193 19.31 -17.36 3.04
N VAL A 194 19.79 -16.85 4.17
CA VAL A 194 19.51 -15.49 4.64
C VAL A 194 20.00 -14.43 3.65
N GLU A 195 21.21 -14.61 3.13
CA GLU A 195 21.83 -13.60 2.25
C GLU A 195 21.09 -13.54 0.91
N ARG A 196 20.76 -14.69 0.34
CA ARG A 196 19.96 -14.76 -0.88
C ARG A 196 18.55 -14.18 -0.66
N ALA A 197 17.89 -14.51 0.44
CA ALA A 197 16.55 -14.01 0.75
C ALA A 197 16.54 -12.47 0.91
N LYS A 198 17.54 -11.89 1.59
CA LYS A 198 17.70 -10.43 1.69
C LYS A 198 17.95 -9.78 0.35
N GLN A 199 18.81 -10.37 -0.49
CA GLN A 199 19.09 -9.87 -1.83
C GLN A 199 17.84 -9.88 -2.72
N LEU A 200 17.05 -10.94 -2.67
CA LEU A 200 15.79 -11.06 -3.43
C LEU A 200 14.76 -10.04 -2.95
N SER A 201 14.60 -9.85 -1.63
CA SER A 201 13.71 -8.83 -1.08
C SER A 201 14.15 -7.40 -1.46
N PHE A 202 15.45 -7.11 -1.40
CA PHE A 202 15.99 -5.84 -1.85
C PHE A 202 15.66 -5.60 -3.34
N GLN A 203 15.93 -6.58 -4.20
CA GLN A 203 15.65 -6.47 -5.64
C GLN A 203 14.16 -6.29 -5.91
N HIS A 204 13.30 -7.00 -5.18
CA HIS A 204 11.85 -6.86 -5.24
C HIS A 204 11.39 -5.41 -4.92
N ILE A 205 11.93 -4.81 -3.85
CA ILE A 205 11.61 -3.42 -3.48
C ILE A 205 12.16 -2.43 -4.50
N GLU A 206 13.37 -2.65 -5.02
CA GLU A 206 13.96 -1.80 -6.07
C GLU A 206 13.18 -1.87 -7.38
N ASN A 207 12.68 -3.04 -7.79
CA ASN A 207 11.83 -3.18 -8.95
C ASN A 207 10.51 -2.39 -8.77
N GLN A 208 9.92 -2.43 -7.57
CA GLN A 208 8.76 -1.59 -7.23
C GLN A 208 9.11 -0.11 -7.31
N ARG A 209 10.24 0.33 -6.74
CA ARG A 209 10.69 1.72 -6.77
C ARG A 209 10.82 2.22 -8.20
N MET A 210 11.52 1.48 -9.05
CA MET A 210 11.74 1.87 -10.46
C MET A 210 10.44 1.99 -11.26
N ALA A 211 9.48 1.09 -11.05
CA ALA A 211 8.19 1.16 -11.73
C ALA A 211 7.35 2.37 -11.26
N ILE A 212 7.30 2.62 -9.95
CA ILE A 212 6.59 3.77 -9.39
C ILE A 212 7.23 5.09 -9.84
N MET A 213 8.56 5.16 -9.92
CA MET A 213 9.25 6.34 -10.44
C MET A 213 8.85 6.66 -11.89
N ARG A 214 8.79 5.65 -12.76
CA ARG A 214 8.29 5.84 -14.14
C ARG A 214 6.85 6.35 -14.18
N SER A 215 5.99 5.85 -13.27
CA SER A 215 4.61 6.33 -13.17
C SER A 215 4.54 7.80 -12.74
N ILE A 216 5.33 8.21 -11.75
CA ILE A 216 5.43 9.61 -11.29
C ILE A 216 5.89 10.53 -12.45
N GLU A 217 6.97 10.17 -13.13
CA GLU A 217 7.50 10.94 -14.25
C GLU A 217 6.48 11.10 -15.40
N ALA A 218 5.72 10.03 -15.69
CA ALA A 218 4.67 10.06 -16.70
C ALA A 218 3.51 11.01 -16.30
N GLU A 219 3.06 10.94 -15.04
CA GLU A 219 2.01 11.83 -14.53
C GLU A 219 2.43 13.30 -14.52
N ASP A 220 3.67 13.58 -14.14
CA ASP A 220 4.20 14.96 -14.14
C ASP A 220 4.31 15.52 -15.55
N ALA A 221 4.77 14.71 -16.52
CA ALA A 221 4.82 15.09 -17.93
C ALA A 221 3.42 15.38 -18.52
N GLU A 222 2.40 14.61 -18.14
CA GLU A 222 1.01 14.84 -18.55
C GLU A 222 0.45 16.15 -17.95
N ARG A 223 0.72 16.41 -16.67
CA ARG A 223 0.32 17.67 -16.01
C ARG A 223 0.92 18.90 -16.68
N GLU A 224 2.22 18.86 -16.98
CA GLU A 224 2.89 19.96 -17.69
C GLU A 224 2.30 20.20 -19.09
N ARG A 225 1.96 19.14 -19.82
CA ARG A 225 1.29 19.27 -21.13
C ARG A 225 -0.07 19.93 -20.99
N ALA A 226 -0.89 19.47 -20.04
CA ALA A 226 -2.22 20.02 -19.80
C ALA A 226 -2.19 21.51 -19.36
N GLU A 227 -1.19 21.93 -18.58
CA GLU A 227 -0.98 23.33 -18.19
C GLU A 227 -0.56 24.20 -19.39
N LYS A 228 0.35 23.71 -20.23
CA LYS A 228 0.78 24.40 -21.46
C LYS A 228 -0.38 24.58 -22.46
N GLU A 229 -1.26 23.60 -22.58
CA GLU A 229 -2.46 23.69 -23.44
C GLU A 229 -3.46 24.72 -22.91
N LYS A 230 -3.74 24.72 -21.61
CA LYS A 230 -4.62 25.73 -20.98
C LYS A 230 -4.09 27.16 -21.14
N SER A 231 -2.78 27.35 -21.04
CA SER A 231 -2.14 28.65 -21.22
C SER A 231 -2.18 29.16 -22.67
N ARG A 232 -2.24 28.25 -23.66
CA ARG A 232 -2.37 28.56 -25.10
C ARG A 232 -3.80 28.87 -25.52
N GLY A 233 -4.79 28.26 -24.85
CA GLY A 233 -6.22 28.45 -25.17
C GLY A 233 -6.82 29.76 -24.59
N HIS A 234 -6.07 30.50 -23.79
CA HIS A 234 -6.47 31.79 -23.21
C HIS A 234 -5.81 33.01 -23.91
N ARG A 235 -5.17 32.80 -25.03
CA ARG A 235 -4.68 33.85 -25.94
C ARG A 235 -5.49 33.84 -27.24
#